data_412e3ce15e244c4bfe85c9e78c4104b3
#
_entry.id   412e3ce15e244c4bfe85c9e78c4104b3
#
_cell.length_a   1.000
_cell.length_b   1.000
_cell.length_c   1.000
_cell.angle_alpha   90.00
_cell.angle_beta   90.00
_cell.angle_gamma   90.00
#
_symmetry.space_group_name_H-M   'P 1'
#
loop_
_entity.id
_entity.type
_entity.pdbx_description
1 polymer ?
#
loop_
_entity_poly.entity_id
_entity_poly.type
_entity_poly.pdbx_seq_one_letter_code
_entity_poly.pdbx_strand_id
1 'polypeptide(L)'
;MDNFICSFFGHRDVEITDELTEKVTKEIEQAIVEGCRTFYFGGYSDFDSLCYTIVTHIKEQKPELDLKRIYCVSQERYLRKKVRYFNRDDYDDVVYLMPSFEGWYKSIYYRNCAMIDNSDYVIFYCEEKPESGAYKAYKYAVKAKKKIVNLF
;
A
#
# COMPACT_ATOMS: atom_id res chain seq x y z
N MET A 1 2.20 1.15 20.85
CA MET A 1 2.20 1.73 19.53
C MET A 1 2.92 0.91 18.55
N ASP A 2 2.90 -0.30 18.80
CA ASP A 2 3.82 -1.18 18.18
C ASP A 2 3.44 -1.57 16.77
N ASN A 3 2.21 -1.31 16.36
CA ASN A 3 1.70 -1.73 15.06
C ASN A 3 1.23 -0.56 14.21
N PHE A 4 2.06 0.48 14.16
CA PHE A 4 1.76 1.62 13.32
C PHE A 4 2.02 1.21 11.87
N ILE A 5 0.95 1.19 11.07
CA ILE A 5 0.96 0.64 9.71
C ILE A 5 0.67 1.73 8.69
N CYS A 6 1.44 1.72 7.61
CA CYS A 6 1.27 2.61 6.48
C CYS A 6 0.89 1.81 5.24
N SER A 7 -0.13 2.25 4.52
CA SER A 7 -0.55 1.66 3.25
C SER A 7 -0.38 2.67 2.12
N PHE A 8 -0.28 2.16 0.88
CA PHE A 8 -0.07 2.97 -0.31
C PHE A 8 -1.14 2.65 -1.34
N PHE A 9 -1.66 3.69 -2.00
CA PHE A 9 -2.61 3.52 -3.11
C PHE A 9 -2.33 4.57 -4.18
N GLY A 10 -2.21 4.15 -5.41
CA GLY A 10 -2.00 5.07 -6.51
C GLY A 10 -2.54 4.52 -7.81
N HIS A 11 -2.53 5.35 -8.84
CA HIS A 11 -2.97 4.93 -10.17
C HIS A 11 -2.05 3.86 -10.71
N ARG A 12 -2.63 3.00 -11.57
CA ARG A 12 -1.90 1.88 -12.16
C ARG A 12 -0.68 2.37 -12.95
N ASP A 13 -0.89 3.37 -13.79
CA ASP A 13 0.14 3.92 -14.65
C ASP A 13 0.49 5.32 -14.16
N VAL A 14 1.72 5.49 -13.70
CA VAL A 14 2.21 6.76 -13.14
C VAL A 14 3.59 7.02 -13.72
N GLU A 15 3.78 8.24 -14.20
CA GLU A 15 5.11 8.66 -14.63
C GLU A 15 5.99 8.86 -13.40
N ILE A 16 7.05 8.07 -13.30
CA ILE A 16 7.95 8.12 -12.15
C ILE A 16 9.03 9.16 -12.44
N THR A 17 8.90 10.32 -11.80
CA THR A 17 9.87 11.42 -11.93
C THR A 17 10.71 11.50 -10.65
N ASP A 18 11.83 12.22 -10.75
CA ASP A 18 12.67 12.50 -9.58
C ASP A 18 11.87 13.28 -8.53
N GLU A 19 11.05 14.22 -8.98
CA GLU A 19 10.21 15.02 -8.08
C GLU A 19 9.23 14.13 -7.29
N LEU A 20 8.56 13.22 -7.98
CA LEU A 20 7.64 12.30 -7.31
C LEU A 20 8.38 11.39 -6.34
N THR A 21 9.53 10.87 -6.75
CA THR A 21 10.36 10.02 -5.91
C THR A 21 10.75 10.74 -4.63
N GLU A 22 11.13 12.01 -4.72
CA GLU A 22 11.48 12.81 -3.54
C GLU A 22 10.29 13.01 -2.62
N LYS A 23 9.12 13.32 -3.18
CA LYS A 23 7.90 13.52 -2.39
C LYS A 23 7.52 12.24 -1.64
N VAL A 24 7.56 11.12 -2.33
CA VAL A 24 7.21 9.83 -1.71
C VAL A 24 8.22 9.48 -0.61
N THR A 25 9.51 9.68 -0.90
CA THR A 25 10.56 9.40 0.08
C THR A 25 10.35 10.20 1.36
N LYS A 26 10.05 11.49 1.24
CA LYS A 26 9.81 12.36 2.39
C LYS A 26 8.60 11.89 3.20
N GLU A 27 7.52 11.48 2.53
CA GLU A 27 6.33 11.02 3.23
C GLU A 27 6.56 9.68 3.94
N ILE A 28 7.31 8.79 3.33
CA ILE A 28 7.67 7.53 3.97
C ILE A 28 8.56 7.80 5.19
N GLU A 29 9.54 8.68 5.05
CA GLU A 29 10.41 9.04 6.16
C GLU A 29 9.60 9.68 7.30
N GLN A 30 8.62 10.51 6.96
CA GLN A 30 7.73 11.10 7.95
C GLN A 30 6.92 10.04 8.69
N ALA A 31 6.39 9.06 7.95
CA ALA A 31 5.66 7.96 8.57
C ALA A 31 6.56 7.19 9.54
N ILE A 32 7.82 6.98 9.18
CA ILE A 32 8.79 6.30 10.05
C ILE A 32 9.05 7.13 11.30
N VAL A 33 9.20 8.45 11.18
CA VAL A 33 9.39 9.34 12.32
C VAL A 33 8.20 9.24 13.28
N GLU A 34 6.98 9.06 12.73
CA GLU A 34 5.78 8.93 13.56
C GLU A 34 5.61 7.54 14.17
N GLY A 35 6.51 6.61 13.86
CA GLY A 35 6.52 5.30 14.48
C GLY A 35 6.17 4.14 13.55
N CYS A 36 5.95 4.42 12.26
CA CYS A 36 5.59 3.38 11.31
C CYS A 36 6.77 2.43 11.07
N ARG A 37 6.53 1.13 11.17
CA ARG A 37 7.53 0.10 10.91
C ARG A 37 7.02 -0.98 9.96
N THR A 38 5.72 -0.99 9.70
CA THR A 38 5.06 -1.96 8.83
C THR A 38 4.42 -1.23 7.67
N PHE A 39 4.66 -1.72 6.46
CA PHE A 39 4.16 -1.11 5.22
C PHE A 39 3.38 -2.16 4.42
N TYR A 40 2.16 -1.82 4.05
CA TYR A 40 1.26 -2.69 3.31
C TYR A 40 1.28 -2.36 1.82
N PHE A 41 1.39 -3.40 1.00
CA PHE A 41 1.44 -3.28 -0.45
C PHE A 41 0.38 -4.15 -1.10
N GLY A 42 -0.23 -3.66 -2.15
CA GLY A 42 -1.19 -4.42 -2.95
C GLY A 42 -0.62 -4.94 -4.26
N GLY A 43 0.46 -4.34 -4.75
CA GLY A 43 1.20 -4.85 -5.90
C GLY A 43 0.56 -4.66 -7.26
N TYR A 44 -0.32 -3.66 -7.45
CA TYR A 44 -1.05 -3.49 -8.70
C TYR A 44 -0.74 -2.21 -9.46
N SER A 45 0.12 -1.35 -8.97
CA SER A 45 0.33 -0.05 -9.61
C SER A 45 1.80 0.32 -9.65
N ASP A 46 2.13 1.23 -10.59
CA ASP A 46 3.47 1.80 -10.66
C ASP A 46 3.79 2.56 -9.38
N PHE A 47 2.79 3.22 -8.80
CA PHE A 47 2.96 3.94 -7.53
C PHE A 47 3.34 2.98 -6.41
N ASP A 48 2.66 1.85 -6.34
CA ASP A 48 2.93 0.83 -5.33
C ASP A 48 4.37 0.31 -5.46
N SER A 49 4.80 0.06 -6.70
CA SER A 49 6.16 -0.39 -6.99
C SER A 49 7.21 0.64 -6.57
N LEU A 50 6.95 1.92 -6.81
CA LEU A 50 7.83 2.99 -6.39
C LEU A 50 7.97 3.00 -4.86
N CYS A 51 6.83 2.93 -4.16
CA CYS A 51 6.82 2.91 -2.70
C CYS A 51 7.59 1.71 -2.15
N TYR A 52 7.38 0.54 -2.76
CA TYR A 52 8.10 -0.67 -2.39
C TYR A 52 9.62 -0.50 -2.52
N THR A 53 10.05 0.09 -3.64
CA THR A 53 11.47 0.32 -3.89
C THR A 53 12.07 1.25 -2.83
N ILE A 54 11.35 2.32 -2.49
CA ILE A 54 11.81 3.29 -1.50
C ILE A 54 11.89 2.67 -0.11
N VAL A 55 10.86 1.96 0.31
CA VAL A 55 10.86 1.27 1.62
C VAL A 55 12.00 0.26 1.68
N THR A 56 12.20 -0.50 0.61
CA THR A 56 13.29 -1.48 0.54
C THR A 56 14.65 -0.82 0.68
N HIS A 57 14.84 0.31 0.00
CA HIS A 57 16.10 1.05 0.09
C HIS A 57 16.36 1.54 1.52
N ILE A 58 15.34 2.12 2.17
CA ILE A 58 15.47 2.57 3.55
C ILE A 58 15.77 1.41 4.48
N LYS A 59 15.09 0.27 4.28
CA LYS A 59 15.31 -0.93 5.07
C LYS A 59 16.75 -1.40 4.98
N GLU A 60 17.32 -1.36 3.79
CA GLU A 60 18.73 -1.75 3.58
C GLU A 60 19.71 -0.77 4.20
N GLN A 61 19.40 0.53 4.13
CA GLN A 61 20.27 1.56 4.68
C GLN A 61 20.20 1.62 6.21
N LYS A 62 19.06 1.30 6.79
CA LYS A 62 18.80 1.42 8.23
C LYS A 62 18.20 0.12 8.78
N PRO A 63 18.98 -0.98 8.77
CA PRO A 63 18.44 -2.27 9.21
C PRO A 63 17.99 -2.28 10.69
N GLU A 64 18.48 -1.36 11.50
CA GLU A 64 18.06 -1.25 12.91
C GLU A 64 16.59 -0.88 13.05
N LEU A 65 15.96 -0.28 12.02
CA LEU A 65 14.55 0.06 12.07
C LEU A 65 13.64 -1.17 11.94
N ASP A 66 14.17 -2.25 11.41
CA ASP A 66 13.44 -3.51 11.22
C ASP A 66 12.10 -3.31 10.49
N LEU A 67 12.15 -2.59 9.36
CA LEU A 67 10.95 -2.33 8.57
C LEU A 67 10.41 -3.63 7.98
N LYS A 68 9.08 -3.76 7.94
CA LYS A 68 8.40 -4.91 7.37
C LYS A 68 7.62 -4.50 6.13
N ARG A 69 7.81 -5.24 5.03
CA ARG A 69 7.08 -5.06 3.78
C ARG A 69 6.10 -6.23 3.67
N ILE A 70 4.82 -5.92 3.80
CA ILE A 70 3.77 -6.94 3.86
C ILE A 70 2.94 -6.87 2.59
N TYR A 71 2.84 -7.97 1.88
CA TYR A 71 1.96 -8.05 0.73
C TYR A 71 0.56 -8.48 1.18
N CYS A 72 -0.44 -7.67 0.83
CA CYS A 72 -1.83 -7.96 1.16
C CYS A 72 -2.50 -8.56 -0.05
N VAL A 73 -2.81 -9.85 0.01
CA VAL A 73 -3.42 -10.54 -1.13
C VAL A 73 -4.91 -10.27 -1.17
N SER A 74 -5.44 -10.14 -2.39
CA SER A 74 -6.87 -10.15 -2.61
C SER A 74 -7.38 -11.58 -2.60
N GLN A 75 -8.68 -11.75 -2.43
CA GLN A 75 -9.27 -13.08 -2.42
C GLN A 75 -8.94 -13.87 -3.69
N GLU A 76 -9.00 -13.20 -4.85
CA GLU A 76 -8.72 -13.85 -6.12
C GLU A 76 -7.31 -14.46 -6.14
N ARG A 77 -6.30 -13.68 -5.77
CA ARG A 77 -4.92 -14.16 -5.75
C ARG A 77 -4.71 -15.26 -4.72
N TYR A 78 -5.33 -15.13 -3.57
CA TYR A 78 -5.25 -16.13 -2.51
C TYR A 78 -5.79 -17.47 -2.99
N LEU A 79 -6.95 -17.46 -3.65
CA LEU A 79 -7.59 -18.68 -4.11
C LEU A 79 -6.86 -19.33 -5.28
N ARG A 80 -6.32 -18.55 -6.18
CA ARG A 80 -5.62 -19.09 -7.36
C ARG A 80 -4.25 -19.65 -7.04
N LYS A 81 -3.60 -19.17 -6.00
CA LYS A 81 -2.26 -19.58 -5.57
C LYS A 81 -1.15 -19.31 -6.59
N LYS A 82 -1.48 -18.76 -7.75
CA LYS A 82 -0.52 -18.37 -8.77
C LYS A 82 -0.76 -16.94 -9.15
N VAL A 83 0.27 -16.12 -9.03
CA VAL A 83 0.20 -14.71 -9.35
C VAL A 83 1.34 -14.37 -10.28
N ARG A 84 0.99 -13.84 -11.45
CA ARG A 84 1.92 -13.64 -12.55
C ARG A 84 3.08 -12.71 -12.18
N TYR A 85 2.80 -11.66 -11.42
CA TYR A 85 3.78 -10.62 -11.10
C TYR A 85 4.10 -10.56 -9.62
N PHE A 86 3.77 -11.61 -8.89
CA PHE A 86 4.00 -11.67 -7.45
C PHE A 86 5.05 -12.71 -7.12
N ASN A 87 6.07 -12.30 -6.38
CA ASN A 87 7.06 -13.21 -5.82
C ASN A 87 7.02 -13.03 -4.30
N ARG A 88 6.64 -14.10 -3.60
CA ARG A 88 6.55 -14.08 -2.15
C ARG A 88 7.87 -13.66 -1.50
N ASP A 89 8.99 -14.02 -2.11
CA ASP A 89 10.32 -13.73 -1.55
C ASP A 89 10.67 -12.25 -1.58
N ASP A 90 9.92 -11.44 -2.33
CA ASP A 90 10.13 -10.00 -2.36
C ASP A 90 9.60 -9.30 -1.12
N TYR A 91 8.80 -9.99 -0.31
CA TYR A 91 8.15 -9.41 0.86
C TYR A 91 8.54 -10.12 2.13
N ASP A 92 8.46 -9.42 3.25
CA ASP A 92 8.76 -10.00 4.56
C ASP A 92 7.64 -10.91 5.05
N ASP A 93 6.40 -10.65 4.62
CA ASP A 93 5.27 -11.51 4.91
C ASP A 93 4.17 -11.28 3.90
N VAL A 94 3.20 -12.17 3.88
CA VAL A 94 2.03 -12.11 3.01
C VAL A 94 0.82 -12.37 3.88
N VAL A 95 -0.17 -11.46 3.83
CA VAL A 95 -1.37 -11.59 4.66
C VAL A 95 -2.63 -11.53 3.81
N TYR A 96 -3.66 -12.18 4.30
CA TYR A 96 -5.00 -12.13 3.74
C TYR A 96 -5.91 -11.49 4.79
N LEU A 97 -6.28 -10.23 4.55
CA LEU A 97 -7.00 -9.44 5.55
C LEU A 97 -8.51 -9.65 5.52
N MET A 98 -9.03 -10.24 4.45
CA MET A 98 -10.47 -10.45 4.30
C MET A 98 -10.84 -11.88 4.64
N PRO A 99 -11.51 -12.12 5.76
CA PRO A 99 -11.83 -13.49 6.20
C PRO A 99 -12.88 -14.17 5.30
N SER A 100 -13.83 -13.43 4.73
CA SER A 100 -14.80 -13.99 3.82
C SER A 100 -15.35 -12.90 2.90
N PHE A 101 -15.72 -13.30 1.68
CA PHE A 101 -16.18 -12.36 0.71
C PHE A 101 -16.83 -13.08 -0.48
N GLU A 102 -17.94 -12.56 -0.96
CA GLU A 102 -18.63 -13.08 -2.12
C GLU A 102 -18.40 -12.17 -3.34
N GLY A 103 -18.08 -12.77 -4.48
CA GLY A 103 -17.89 -12.02 -5.71
C GLY A 103 -16.46 -11.56 -5.91
N TRP A 104 -15.68 -12.40 -6.57
CA TRP A 104 -14.25 -12.17 -6.81
C TRP A 104 -13.95 -10.85 -7.51
N TYR A 105 -14.89 -10.33 -8.31
CA TYR A 105 -14.67 -9.11 -9.09
C TYR A 105 -14.52 -7.84 -8.23
N LYS A 106 -14.96 -7.89 -6.97
CA LYS A 106 -14.79 -6.78 -6.02
C LYS A 106 -13.67 -7.04 -5.04
N SER A 107 -12.94 -8.13 -5.19
CA SER A 107 -11.95 -8.55 -4.21
C SER A 107 -10.86 -7.51 -3.99
N ILE A 108 -10.43 -6.81 -5.05
CA ILE A 108 -9.39 -5.79 -4.93
C ILE A 108 -9.90 -4.59 -4.13
N TYR A 109 -11.13 -4.15 -4.39
CA TYR A 109 -11.70 -3.04 -3.63
C TYR A 109 -11.81 -3.38 -2.14
N TYR A 110 -12.36 -4.55 -1.82
CA TYR A 110 -12.50 -4.94 -0.42
C TYR A 110 -11.16 -5.20 0.25
N ARG A 111 -10.18 -5.71 -0.49
CA ARG A 111 -8.82 -5.83 0.01
C ARG A 111 -8.26 -4.46 0.36
N ASN A 112 -8.47 -3.47 -0.50
CA ASN A 112 -8.02 -2.11 -0.24
C ASN A 112 -8.70 -1.52 1.01
N CYS A 113 -9.99 -1.75 1.17
CA CYS A 113 -10.70 -1.32 2.38
C CYS A 113 -10.12 -1.96 3.64
N ALA A 114 -9.81 -3.25 3.58
CA ALA A 114 -9.21 -3.94 4.71
C ALA A 114 -7.82 -3.41 5.04
N MET A 115 -7.03 -3.09 4.02
CA MET A 115 -5.73 -2.45 4.22
C MET A 115 -5.90 -1.12 4.94
N ILE A 116 -6.84 -0.30 4.49
CA ILE A 116 -7.11 1.01 5.08
C ILE A 116 -7.59 0.87 6.53
N ASP A 117 -8.52 -0.06 6.77
CA ASP A 117 -9.04 -0.29 8.12
C ASP A 117 -7.93 -0.65 9.11
N ASN A 118 -6.90 -1.35 8.65
CA ASN A 118 -5.79 -1.77 9.49
C ASN A 118 -4.63 -0.79 9.50
N SER A 119 -4.75 0.34 8.79
CA SER A 119 -3.66 1.30 8.68
C SER A 119 -3.88 2.51 9.58
N ASP A 120 -2.77 3.15 9.94
CA ASP A 120 -2.75 4.40 10.70
C ASP A 120 -2.42 5.58 9.80
N TYR A 121 -1.73 5.31 8.70
CA TYR A 121 -1.24 6.33 7.79
C TYR A 121 -1.44 5.81 6.37
N VAL A 122 -2.03 6.61 5.49
CA VAL A 122 -2.29 6.17 4.11
C VAL A 122 -1.75 7.23 3.14
N ILE A 123 -0.88 6.80 2.25
CA ILE A 123 -0.25 7.67 1.25
C ILE A 123 -0.86 7.35 -0.11
N PHE A 124 -1.38 8.38 -0.76
CA PHE A 124 -2.04 8.27 -2.06
C PHE A 124 -1.30 9.05 -3.14
N TYR A 125 -1.38 8.56 -4.35
CA TYR A 125 -1.17 9.35 -5.56
C TYR A 125 -2.43 9.18 -6.40
N CYS A 126 -3.39 10.07 -6.22
CA CYS A 126 -4.75 9.85 -6.67
C CYS A 126 -5.36 11.11 -7.26
N GLU A 127 -5.60 11.07 -8.56
CA GLU A 127 -6.40 12.06 -9.26
C GLU A 127 -7.87 11.71 -9.09
N GLU A 128 -8.75 12.71 -9.08
CA GLU A 128 -10.18 12.47 -8.95
C GLU A 128 -10.74 11.83 -10.22
N LYS A 129 -10.74 10.52 -10.25
CA LYS A 129 -11.24 9.70 -11.36
C LYS A 129 -12.24 8.69 -10.79
N PRO A 130 -13.57 8.92 -10.92
CA PRO A 130 -14.59 8.09 -10.25
C PRO A 130 -14.44 6.59 -10.49
N GLU A 131 -13.96 6.17 -11.66
CA GLU A 131 -13.81 4.76 -11.99
C GLU A 131 -12.50 4.16 -11.49
N SER A 132 -11.59 4.97 -10.98
CA SER A 132 -10.29 4.52 -10.53
C SER A 132 -10.37 3.79 -9.19
N GLY A 133 -9.66 2.67 -9.09
CA GLY A 133 -9.53 1.94 -7.83
C GLY A 133 -8.86 2.79 -6.75
N ALA A 134 -7.87 3.60 -7.14
CA ALA A 134 -7.19 4.49 -6.21
C ALA A 134 -8.15 5.55 -5.65
N TYR A 135 -8.99 6.13 -6.49
CA TYR A 135 -9.93 7.14 -6.03
C TYR A 135 -11.01 6.56 -5.12
N LYS A 136 -11.49 5.35 -5.44
CA LYS A 136 -12.45 4.64 -4.58
C LYS A 136 -11.83 4.37 -3.20
N ALA A 137 -10.58 3.96 -3.16
CA ALA A 137 -9.86 3.75 -1.91
C ALA A 137 -9.69 5.06 -1.15
N TYR A 138 -9.38 6.14 -1.87
CA TYR A 138 -9.23 7.47 -1.27
C TYR A 138 -10.52 7.90 -0.56
N LYS A 139 -11.66 7.77 -1.23
CA LYS A 139 -12.94 8.13 -0.64
C LYS A 139 -13.25 7.28 0.60
N TYR A 140 -12.91 6.00 0.56
CA TYR A 140 -13.09 5.13 1.71
C TYR A 140 -12.24 5.59 2.90
N ALA A 141 -10.98 5.93 2.64
CA ALA A 141 -10.06 6.38 3.69
C ALA A 141 -10.54 7.69 4.33
N VAL A 142 -11.07 8.61 3.53
CA VAL A 142 -11.64 9.86 4.05
C VAL A 142 -12.80 9.57 4.99
N LYS A 143 -13.70 8.68 4.61
CA LYS A 143 -14.83 8.27 5.45
C LYS A 143 -14.36 7.62 6.74
N ALA A 144 -13.30 6.83 6.67
CA ALA A 144 -12.76 6.13 7.83
C ALA A 144 -11.94 7.05 8.73
N LYS A 145 -11.78 8.31 8.38
CA LYS A 145 -11.07 9.34 9.15
C LYS A 145 -9.62 8.96 9.44
N LYS A 146 -8.97 8.33 8.49
CA LYS A 146 -7.56 7.98 8.60
C LYS A 146 -6.68 9.19 8.31
N LYS A 147 -5.42 9.13 8.75
CA LYS A 147 -4.43 10.14 8.38
C LYS A 147 -4.02 9.88 6.92
N ILE A 148 -4.29 10.83 6.06
CA ILE A 148 -4.15 10.70 4.61
C ILE A 148 -3.23 11.77 4.07
N VAL A 149 -2.34 11.38 3.16
CA VAL A 149 -1.56 12.31 2.35
C VAL A 149 -1.76 11.93 0.90
N ASN A 150 -2.15 12.88 0.06
CA ASN A 150 -2.28 12.66 -1.37
C ASN A 150 -1.23 13.50 -2.09
N LEU A 151 -0.33 12.84 -2.80
CA LEU A 151 0.82 13.47 -3.45
C LEU A 151 0.57 13.88 -4.91
N PHE A 152 -0.65 13.63 -5.42
CA PHE A 152 -1.02 14.04 -6.77
C PHE A 152 -1.05 15.54 -6.92
#